data_89e1bb0675dacf273a399c913ff16000
#
_entry.id   89e1bb0675dacf273a399c913ff16000
#
_cell.length_a   1.000
_cell.length_b   1.000
_cell.length_c   1.000
_cell.angle_alpha   90.00
_cell.angle_beta   90.00
_cell.angle_gamma   90.00
#
_symmetry.space_group_name_H-M   'P 1'
#
loop_
_entity.id
_entity.type
_entity.pdbx_description
1 polymer ?
#
loop_
_entity_poly.entity_id
_entity_poly.type
_entity_poly.pdbx_seq_one_letter_code
_entity_poly.pdbx_strand_id
1 'polypeptide(L)'
;MVLTLALVESALQLVPQEIQSHPQIKRSSRQRGKKPNQILMDRAFHHSAMQQLAKRTPSMHPEKMGRPDIVHTTLLQILETPLNWEGELQVLIHTQDNHIITINPKVRLPKNYIRFIGLIEQLFDCQKVPEEGEPLLTLEKGGLLQLVRKLEPSKVLAFSRLGKPALIRRVAEHSSNFKKPLALIGGFPRGHFTEDTKRLADEILCVDRESLDAWVVAGRFVYDFEWSIGLAQNRLKPEK
;
A
#
# COMPACT_ATOMS: atom_id res chain seq x y z
N MET A 1 17.33 -13.46 -0.65
CA MET A 1 17.21 -12.03 -0.17
C MET A 1 15.78 -11.62 -0.41
N VAL A 2 15.10 -11.02 0.57
CA VAL A 2 13.69 -10.65 0.42
C VAL A 2 13.57 -9.13 0.49
N LEU A 3 13.09 -8.50 -0.60
CA LEU A 3 12.68 -7.11 -0.61
C LEU A 3 11.32 -6.98 0.11
N THR A 4 11.23 -6.11 1.11
CA THR A 4 9.93 -5.72 1.67
C THR A 4 9.49 -4.40 1.06
N LEU A 5 8.29 -4.36 0.49
CA LEU A 5 7.66 -3.14 -0.02
C LEU A 5 6.41 -2.85 0.82
N ALA A 6 6.38 -1.69 1.46
CA ALA A 6 5.24 -1.25 2.25
C ALA A 6 4.58 -0.03 1.60
N LEU A 7 3.29 -0.17 1.26
CA LEU A 7 2.44 0.97 0.94
C LEU A 7 2.01 1.61 2.26
N VAL A 8 2.51 2.80 2.55
CA VAL A 8 2.32 3.44 3.85
C VAL A 8 1.39 4.64 3.79
N GLU A 9 0.76 4.94 4.92
CA GLU A 9 -0.28 5.97 5.04
C GLU A 9 -1.38 5.79 3.97
N SER A 10 -1.69 4.54 3.66
CA SER A 10 -2.55 4.18 2.52
C SER A 10 -3.98 4.68 2.70
N ALA A 11 -4.55 5.17 1.59
CA ALA A 11 -5.92 5.69 1.49
C ALA A 11 -6.96 4.55 1.49
N LEU A 12 -6.81 3.58 2.37
CA LEU A 12 -7.58 2.35 2.48
C LEU A 12 -8.18 2.25 3.89
N GLN A 13 -9.33 2.88 4.11
CA GLN A 13 -10.02 2.90 5.40
C GLN A 13 -11.54 2.84 5.23
N LEU A 14 -12.22 2.33 6.25
CA LEU A 14 -13.67 2.37 6.31
C LEU A 14 -14.18 3.79 6.52
N VAL A 15 -15.47 4.01 6.25
CA VAL A 15 -16.12 5.31 6.44
C VAL A 15 -16.07 5.69 7.93
N PRO A 16 -15.43 6.82 8.28
CA PRO A 16 -15.31 7.27 9.66
C PRO A 16 -16.64 7.75 10.22
N GLN A 17 -16.79 7.67 11.55
CA GLN A 17 -18.03 7.94 12.26
C GLN A 17 -18.63 9.32 11.95
N GLU A 18 -17.78 10.31 11.75
CA GLU A 18 -18.13 11.72 11.52
C GLU A 18 -19.01 11.95 10.29
N ILE A 19 -18.94 11.05 9.30
CA ILE A 19 -19.69 11.17 8.05
C ILE A 19 -20.64 10.00 7.76
N GLN A 20 -20.80 9.03 8.66
CA GLN A 20 -21.70 7.89 8.46
C GLN A 20 -23.18 8.30 8.27
N SER A 21 -23.57 9.43 8.88
CA SER A 21 -24.92 9.99 8.74
C SER A 21 -25.16 10.73 7.41
N HIS A 22 -24.09 11.00 6.62
CA HIS A 22 -24.18 11.76 5.38
C HIS A 22 -25.03 11.03 4.33
N PRO A 23 -25.88 11.75 3.55
CA PRO A 23 -26.78 11.12 2.56
C PRO A 23 -26.08 10.23 1.54
N GLN A 24 -24.90 10.62 1.01
CA GLN A 24 -24.13 9.80 0.07
C GLN A 24 -23.69 8.47 0.72
N ILE A 25 -23.25 8.50 1.97
CA ILE A 25 -22.85 7.30 2.70
C ILE A 25 -24.04 6.38 2.93
N LYS A 26 -25.16 6.91 3.40
CA LYS A 26 -26.40 6.13 3.58
C LYS A 26 -26.91 5.51 2.27
N ARG A 27 -26.80 6.25 1.15
CA ARG A 27 -27.17 5.73 -0.17
C ARG A 27 -26.25 4.57 -0.58
N SER A 28 -24.93 4.76 -0.49
CA SER A 28 -23.95 3.75 -0.80
C SER A 28 -24.12 2.48 0.06
N SER A 29 -24.34 2.67 1.36
CA SER A 29 -24.60 1.60 2.32
C SER A 29 -25.83 0.76 1.92
N ARG A 30 -26.96 1.41 1.58
CA ARG A 30 -28.19 0.73 1.13
C ARG A 30 -27.98 -0.04 -0.17
N GLN A 31 -27.32 0.57 -1.16
CA GLN A 31 -27.03 -0.06 -2.46
C GLN A 31 -26.17 -1.31 -2.33
N ARG A 32 -25.30 -1.35 -1.32
CA ARG A 32 -24.34 -2.44 -1.07
C ARG A 32 -24.83 -3.44 -0.02
N GLY A 33 -25.99 -3.21 0.60
CA GLY A 33 -26.53 -4.07 1.67
C GLY A 33 -25.64 -4.14 2.91
N LYS A 34 -24.85 -3.08 3.19
CA LYS A 34 -23.89 -3.02 4.31
C LYS A 34 -24.20 -1.84 5.24
N LYS A 35 -23.72 -1.89 6.47
CA LYS A 35 -23.79 -0.74 7.39
C LYS A 35 -22.82 0.35 6.94
N PRO A 36 -23.06 1.65 7.26
CA PRO A 36 -22.15 2.76 6.91
C PRO A 36 -20.71 2.57 7.35
N ASN A 37 -20.49 1.96 8.51
CA ASN A 37 -19.17 1.66 9.06
C ASN A 37 -18.49 0.40 8.48
N GLN A 38 -19.14 -0.30 7.57
CA GLN A 38 -18.61 -1.50 6.90
C GLN A 38 -18.25 -1.24 5.44
N ILE A 39 -18.47 -0.02 4.94
CA ILE A 39 -18.11 0.34 3.58
C ILE A 39 -16.76 1.07 3.54
N LEU A 40 -15.96 0.72 2.56
CA LEU A 40 -14.69 1.38 2.31
C LEU A 40 -14.93 2.79 1.77
N MET A 41 -14.19 3.77 2.27
CA MET A 41 -14.28 5.13 1.79
C MET A 41 -13.66 5.25 0.40
N ASP A 42 -14.43 5.81 -0.55
CA ASP A 42 -14.01 6.02 -1.91
C ASP A 42 -14.49 7.38 -2.42
N ARG A 43 -13.57 8.21 -2.86
CA ARG A 43 -13.87 9.58 -3.35
C ARG A 43 -14.79 9.57 -4.56
N ALA A 44 -14.74 8.54 -5.40
CA ALA A 44 -15.63 8.43 -6.57
C ALA A 44 -17.11 8.37 -6.17
N PHE A 45 -17.41 7.77 -5.01
CA PHE A 45 -18.78 7.61 -4.49
C PHE A 45 -19.12 8.55 -3.34
N HIS A 46 -18.13 9.02 -2.58
CA HIS A 46 -18.31 9.73 -1.31
C HIS A 46 -17.74 11.16 -1.31
N HIS A 47 -17.59 11.78 -2.49
CA HIS A 47 -16.92 13.08 -2.65
C HIS A 47 -17.48 14.17 -1.72
N SER A 48 -18.81 14.37 -1.70
CA SER A 48 -19.43 15.41 -0.86
C SER A 48 -19.29 15.12 0.64
N ALA A 49 -19.39 13.84 1.04
CA ALA A 49 -19.14 13.44 2.42
C ALA A 49 -17.70 13.73 2.86
N MET A 50 -16.73 13.47 1.97
CA MET A 50 -15.33 13.78 2.23
C MET A 50 -15.05 15.29 2.30
N GLN A 51 -15.71 16.10 1.48
CA GLN A 51 -15.64 17.56 1.60
C GLN A 51 -16.17 18.04 2.95
N GLN A 52 -17.25 17.43 3.45
CA GLN A 52 -17.77 17.74 4.78
C GLN A 52 -16.78 17.34 5.88
N LEU A 53 -16.15 16.16 5.75
CA LEU A 53 -15.12 15.71 6.67
C LEU A 53 -13.94 16.69 6.70
N ALA A 54 -13.47 17.14 5.55
CA ALA A 54 -12.36 18.08 5.43
C ALA A 54 -12.64 19.42 6.14
N LYS A 55 -13.89 19.87 6.12
CA LYS A 55 -14.30 21.11 6.82
C LYS A 55 -14.42 20.93 8.33
N ARG A 56 -14.88 19.77 8.79
CA ARG A 56 -15.18 19.51 10.22
C ARG A 56 -13.98 18.95 10.98
N THR A 57 -13.16 18.14 10.34
CA THR A 57 -12.08 17.40 10.98
C THR A 57 -10.82 17.39 10.09
N PRO A 58 -10.21 18.55 9.83
CA PRO A 58 -9.02 18.66 8.98
C PRO A 58 -7.83 17.86 9.52
N SER A 59 -7.77 17.66 10.83
CA SER A 59 -6.73 16.85 11.51
C SER A 59 -6.71 15.37 11.11
N MET A 60 -7.79 14.87 10.50
CA MET A 60 -7.83 13.50 9.95
C MET A 60 -7.15 13.37 8.57
N HIS A 61 -6.58 14.44 8.03
CA HIS A 61 -5.94 14.46 6.71
C HIS A 61 -6.82 13.92 5.56
N PRO A 62 -8.06 14.47 5.37
CA PRO A 62 -8.99 13.96 4.36
C PRO A 62 -8.46 14.04 2.92
N GLU A 63 -7.45 14.88 2.67
CA GLU A 63 -6.76 14.97 1.39
C GLU A 63 -6.02 13.67 1.02
N LYS A 64 -5.60 12.89 2.02
CA LYS A 64 -4.94 11.59 1.84
C LYS A 64 -5.89 10.41 1.75
N MET A 65 -7.19 10.60 1.94
CA MET A 65 -8.19 9.53 2.08
C MET A 65 -8.92 9.19 0.78
N GLY A 66 -9.61 8.03 0.80
CA GLY A 66 -10.62 7.66 -0.18
C GLY A 66 -10.10 7.42 -1.60
N ARG A 67 -8.95 6.81 -1.74
CA ARG A 67 -8.38 6.38 -3.02
C ARG A 67 -7.87 4.92 -2.93
N PRO A 68 -8.78 3.95 -2.71
CA PRO A 68 -8.42 2.53 -2.67
C PRO A 68 -7.82 2.03 -3.98
N ASP A 69 -8.12 2.69 -5.09
CA ASP A 69 -7.60 2.41 -6.43
C ASP A 69 -6.06 2.54 -6.50
N ILE A 70 -5.45 3.45 -5.73
CA ILE A 70 -3.98 3.58 -5.65
C ILE A 70 -3.38 2.27 -5.13
N VAL A 71 -3.92 1.76 -4.03
CA VAL A 71 -3.47 0.48 -3.45
C VAL A 71 -3.74 -0.67 -4.42
N HIS A 72 -4.96 -0.76 -4.96
CA HIS A 72 -5.35 -1.81 -5.90
C HIS A 72 -4.43 -1.87 -7.11
N THR A 73 -4.22 -0.74 -7.79
CA THR A 73 -3.37 -0.67 -9.00
C THR A 73 -1.93 -1.04 -8.68
N THR A 74 -1.40 -0.54 -7.53
CA THR A 74 -0.03 -0.87 -7.12
C THR A 74 0.13 -2.36 -6.85
N LEU A 75 -0.81 -2.97 -6.14
CA LEU A 75 -0.78 -4.41 -5.86
C LEU A 75 -0.86 -5.25 -7.13
N LEU A 76 -1.75 -4.91 -8.07
CA LEU A 76 -1.84 -5.59 -9.36
C LEU A 76 -0.53 -5.51 -10.14
N GLN A 77 0.19 -4.39 -10.04
CA GLN A 77 1.47 -4.19 -10.72
C GLN A 77 2.58 -5.07 -10.15
N ILE A 78 2.67 -5.21 -8.80
CA ILE A 78 3.84 -5.82 -8.17
C ILE A 78 3.66 -7.30 -7.80
N LEU A 79 2.42 -7.76 -7.58
CA LEU A 79 2.16 -9.16 -7.22
C LEU A 79 2.25 -10.12 -8.42
N GLU A 80 2.14 -9.61 -9.65
CA GLU A 80 2.29 -10.38 -10.90
C GLU A 80 3.73 -10.32 -11.45
N THR A 81 4.72 -10.02 -10.59
CA THR A 81 6.13 -9.92 -10.98
C THR A 81 6.90 -11.20 -10.69
N PRO A 82 7.97 -11.49 -11.44
CA PRO A 82 8.89 -12.58 -11.15
C PRO A 82 9.42 -12.57 -9.72
N LEU A 83 9.73 -11.40 -9.17
CA LEU A 83 10.23 -11.26 -7.81
C LEU A 83 9.23 -11.82 -6.78
N ASN A 84 7.94 -11.55 -6.96
CA ASN A 84 6.89 -12.09 -6.09
C ASN A 84 6.72 -13.61 -6.29
N TRP A 85 6.78 -14.10 -7.52
CA TRP A 85 6.62 -15.53 -7.81
C TRP A 85 7.76 -16.37 -7.24
N GLU A 86 8.97 -15.83 -7.17
CA GLU A 86 10.13 -16.49 -6.54
C GLU A 86 10.13 -16.36 -5.00
N GLY A 87 9.14 -15.68 -4.42
CA GLY A 87 9.07 -15.47 -2.97
C GLY A 87 10.10 -14.47 -2.42
N GLU A 88 10.70 -13.67 -3.29
CA GLU A 88 11.71 -12.66 -2.93
C GLU A 88 11.10 -11.26 -2.70
N LEU A 89 9.75 -11.14 -2.76
CA LEU A 89 9.00 -9.93 -2.46
C LEU A 89 8.01 -10.16 -1.32
N GLN A 90 8.11 -9.36 -0.25
CA GLN A 90 7.09 -9.23 0.77
C GLN A 90 6.34 -7.92 0.59
N VAL A 91 5.01 -7.97 0.50
CA VAL A 91 4.18 -6.78 0.35
C VAL A 91 3.33 -6.54 1.59
N LEU A 92 3.37 -5.32 2.09
CA LEU A 92 2.63 -4.88 3.28
C LEU A 92 1.89 -3.57 2.98
N ILE A 93 0.78 -3.34 3.66
CA ILE A 93 0.06 -2.08 3.62
C ILE A 93 -0.10 -1.57 5.05
N HIS A 94 0.28 -0.33 5.28
CA HIS A 94 -0.06 0.41 6.49
C HIS A 94 -1.10 1.47 6.12
N THR A 95 -2.25 1.46 6.77
CA THR A 95 -3.34 2.40 6.52
C THR A 95 -3.23 3.64 7.41
N GLN A 96 -3.92 4.72 7.05
CA GLN A 96 -3.91 5.96 7.83
C GLN A 96 -4.53 5.81 9.23
N ASP A 97 -5.44 4.87 9.40
CA ASP A 97 -6.08 4.55 10.67
C ASP A 97 -5.36 3.44 11.46
N ASN A 98 -4.05 3.25 11.16
CA ASN A 98 -3.14 2.33 11.85
C ASN A 98 -3.62 0.87 11.83
N HIS A 99 -3.90 0.37 10.64
CA HIS A 99 -4.01 -1.07 10.38
C HIS A 99 -2.85 -1.51 9.49
N ILE A 100 -2.39 -2.73 9.73
CA ILE A 100 -1.40 -3.39 8.90
C ILE A 100 -2.08 -4.53 8.16
N ILE A 101 -1.97 -4.54 6.83
CA ILE A 101 -2.41 -5.66 6.00
C ILE A 101 -1.18 -6.38 5.49
N THR A 102 -1.09 -7.67 5.81
CA THR A 102 -0.07 -8.56 5.28
C THR A 102 -0.64 -9.32 4.09
N ILE A 103 0.12 -9.37 3.01
CA ILE A 103 -0.29 -10.00 1.76
C ILE A 103 0.56 -11.26 1.55
N ASN A 104 -0.11 -12.40 1.42
CA ASN A 104 0.56 -13.65 1.05
C ASN A 104 0.95 -13.57 -0.44
N PRO A 105 2.19 -13.91 -0.83
CA PRO A 105 2.63 -13.88 -2.23
C PRO A 105 1.77 -14.71 -3.19
N LYS A 106 1.08 -15.73 -2.69
CA LYS A 106 0.18 -16.60 -3.48
C LYS A 106 -1.19 -15.97 -3.76
N VAL A 107 -1.48 -14.79 -3.21
CA VAL A 107 -2.78 -14.14 -3.40
C VAL A 107 -3.01 -13.80 -4.88
N ARG A 108 -4.24 -14.08 -5.35
CA ARG A 108 -4.72 -13.61 -6.66
C ARG A 108 -5.79 -12.57 -6.43
N LEU A 109 -5.39 -11.32 -6.53
CA LEU A 109 -6.32 -10.22 -6.33
C LEU A 109 -7.32 -10.10 -7.47
N PRO A 110 -8.58 -9.74 -7.17
CA PRO A 110 -9.55 -9.42 -8.21
C PRO A 110 -9.06 -8.25 -9.07
N LYS A 111 -8.97 -8.45 -10.39
CA LYS A 111 -8.66 -7.34 -11.33
C LYS A 111 -9.78 -6.32 -11.41
N ASN A 112 -11.01 -6.74 -11.16
CA ASN A 112 -12.16 -5.84 -11.09
C ASN A 112 -12.14 -5.04 -9.79
N TYR A 113 -12.15 -3.72 -9.90
CA TYR A 113 -12.06 -2.79 -8.77
C TYR A 113 -13.18 -2.96 -7.73
N ILE A 114 -14.42 -3.17 -8.18
CA ILE A 114 -15.55 -3.33 -7.24
C ILE A 114 -15.43 -4.63 -6.43
N ARG A 115 -14.90 -5.70 -7.06
CA ARG A 115 -14.61 -6.94 -6.32
C ARG A 115 -13.46 -6.76 -5.33
N PHE A 116 -12.44 -5.97 -5.70
CA PHE A 116 -11.36 -5.62 -4.77
C PHE A 116 -11.90 -4.85 -3.56
N ILE A 117 -12.76 -3.84 -3.76
CA ILE A 117 -13.43 -3.12 -2.67
C ILE A 117 -14.16 -4.10 -1.74
N GLY A 118 -14.94 -5.03 -2.31
CA GLY A 118 -15.67 -6.05 -1.53
C GLY A 118 -14.74 -6.95 -0.70
N LEU A 119 -13.59 -7.35 -1.29
CA LEU A 119 -12.57 -8.15 -0.61
C LEU A 119 -11.95 -7.40 0.58
N ILE A 120 -11.61 -6.13 0.40
CA ILE A 120 -11.04 -5.31 1.48
C ILE A 120 -12.07 -5.06 2.58
N GLU A 121 -13.32 -4.81 2.25
CA GLU A 121 -14.38 -4.68 3.24
C GLU A 121 -14.60 -5.97 4.05
N GLN A 122 -14.53 -7.14 3.41
CA GLN A 122 -14.54 -8.43 4.10
C GLN A 122 -13.32 -8.57 5.01
N LEU A 123 -12.14 -8.17 4.55
CA LEU A 123 -10.93 -8.21 5.37
C LEU A 123 -11.04 -7.35 6.63
N PHE A 124 -11.65 -6.16 6.55
CA PHE A 124 -11.91 -5.32 7.72
C PHE A 124 -12.92 -5.94 8.70
N ASP A 125 -13.87 -6.74 8.19
CA ASP A 125 -14.89 -7.42 9.02
C ASP A 125 -14.32 -8.67 9.69
N CYS A 126 -13.63 -9.53 8.93
CA CYS A 126 -13.17 -10.86 9.38
C CYS A 126 -11.69 -10.90 9.82
N GLN A 127 -10.92 -9.83 9.60
CA GLN A 127 -9.48 -9.68 9.90
C GLN A 127 -8.56 -10.64 9.13
N LYS A 128 -9.07 -11.64 8.43
CA LYS A 128 -8.34 -12.56 7.56
C LYS A 128 -9.21 -13.04 6.40
N VAL A 129 -8.62 -13.26 5.25
CA VAL A 129 -9.30 -13.80 4.06
C VAL A 129 -8.38 -14.84 3.40
N PRO A 130 -8.88 -16.06 3.12
CA PRO A 130 -10.16 -16.60 3.55
C PRO A 130 -10.27 -16.78 5.08
N GLU A 131 -11.47 -16.90 5.58
CA GLU A 131 -11.74 -17.09 7.02
C GLU A 131 -11.28 -18.46 7.52
N GLU A 132 -11.35 -19.47 6.63
CA GLU A 132 -10.87 -20.83 6.89
C GLU A 132 -9.63 -21.14 6.03
N GLY A 133 -8.73 -21.96 6.57
CA GLY A 133 -7.49 -22.33 5.90
C GLY A 133 -6.35 -21.32 6.05
N GLU A 134 -5.34 -21.42 5.18
CA GLU A 134 -4.20 -20.50 5.18
C GLU A 134 -4.65 -19.12 4.66
N PRO A 135 -4.50 -18.04 5.46
CA PRO A 135 -4.94 -16.72 5.02
C PRO A 135 -4.05 -16.17 3.92
N LEU A 136 -4.69 -15.59 2.91
CA LEU A 136 -4.02 -14.87 1.83
C LEU A 136 -3.88 -13.38 2.14
N LEU A 137 -4.78 -12.84 2.96
CA LEU A 137 -4.73 -11.49 3.50
C LEU A 137 -5.01 -11.55 5.00
N THR A 138 -4.23 -10.82 5.79
CA THR A 138 -4.50 -10.61 7.21
C THR A 138 -4.47 -9.14 7.55
N LEU A 139 -5.31 -8.73 8.50
CA LEU A 139 -5.39 -7.36 8.99
C LEU A 139 -5.21 -7.36 10.50
N GLU A 140 -4.29 -6.54 10.98
CA GLU A 140 -4.06 -6.33 12.41
C GLU A 140 -3.99 -4.83 12.72
N LYS A 141 -4.38 -4.42 13.93
CA LYS A 141 -4.13 -3.07 14.43
C LYS A 141 -2.64 -2.92 14.70
N GLY A 142 -2.05 -1.85 14.15
CA GLY A 142 -0.62 -1.57 14.37
C GLY A 142 -0.16 -0.33 13.63
N GLY A 143 0.67 0.47 14.28
CA GLY A 143 1.31 1.62 13.66
C GLY A 143 2.56 1.24 12.88
N LEU A 144 3.00 2.14 11.98
CA LEU A 144 4.16 1.92 11.13
C LEU A 144 5.46 1.68 11.94
N LEU A 145 5.64 2.36 13.07
CA LEU A 145 6.79 2.15 13.95
C LEU A 145 6.84 0.70 14.48
N GLN A 146 5.70 0.17 14.89
CA GLN A 146 5.62 -1.22 15.38
C GLN A 146 5.93 -2.21 14.26
N LEU A 147 5.42 -1.95 13.05
CA LEU A 147 5.72 -2.75 11.88
C LEU A 147 7.23 -2.76 11.56
N VAL A 148 7.86 -1.61 11.50
CA VAL A 148 9.30 -1.49 11.21
C VAL A 148 10.13 -2.21 12.28
N ARG A 149 9.77 -2.08 13.56
CA ARG A 149 10.45 -2.81 14.65
C ARG A 149 10.31 -4.32 14.53
N LYS A 150 9.13 -4.81 14.14
CA LYS A 150 8.85 -6.26 13.96
C LYS A 150 9.62 -6.84 12.77
N LEU A 151 9.79 -6.06 11.70
CA LEU A 151 10.51 -6.47 10.48
C LEU A 151 12.02 -6.48 10.65
N GLU A 152 12.55 -5.64 11.53
CA GLU A 152 14.01 -5.45 11.72
C GLU A 152 14.74 -5.26 10.38
N PRO A 153 14.34 -4.27 9.56
CA PRO A 153 14.96 -4.07 8.27
C PRO A 153 16.42 -3.66 8.42
N SER A 154 17.28 -4.12 7.52
CA SER A 154 18.69 -3.70 7.50
C SER A 154 18.88 -2.33 6.84
N LYS A 155 17.88 -1.84 6.10
CA LYS A 155 17.84 -0.51 5.48
C LYS A 155 16.40 -0.12 5.19
N VAL A 156 16.03 1.12 5.53
CA VAL A 156 14.69 1.68 5.25
C VAL A 156 14.83 2.84 4.26
N LEU A 157 14.19 2.71 3.11
CA LEU A 157 14.17 3.72 2.05
C LEU A 157 12.75 4.23 1.86
N ALA A 158 12.56 5.55 1.84
CA ALA A 158 11.26 6.17 1.57
C ALA A 158 11.30 6.95 0.25
N PHE A 159 10.32 6.71 -0.62
CA PHE A 159 10.22 7.43 -1.90
C PHE A 159 9.30 8.64 -1.75
N SER A 160 9.87 9.82 -1.91
CA SER A 160 9.16 11.09 -1.78
C SER A 160 9.78 12.15 -2.69
N ARG A 161 8.94 12.98 -3.32
CA ARG A 161 9.40 14.13 -4.11
C ARG A 161 10.25 15.13 -3.31
N LEU A 162 10.10 15.16 -1.99
CA LEU A 162 10.89 16.01 -1.10
C LEU A 162 12.24 15.39 -0.66
N GLY A 163 12.54 14.20 -1.18
CA GLY A 163 13.78 13.49 -0.84
C GLY A 163 15.00 13.96 -1.63
N LYS A 164 16.14 13.34 -1.34
CA LYS A 164 17.38 13.54 -2.08
C LYS A 164 17.24 12.97 -3.50
N PRO A 165 17.58 13.70 -4.56
CA PRO A 165 17.52 13.18 -5.92
C PRO A 165 18.36 11.91 -6.10
N ALA A 166 17.76 10.88 -6.70
CA ALA A 166 18.43 9.60 -6.96
C ALA A 166 17.82 8.92 -8.20
N LEU A 167 18.66 8.23 -8.97
CA LEU A 167 18.19 7.37 -10.05
C LEU A 167 17.60 6.08 -9.45
N ILE A 168 16.35 5.76 -9.76
CA ILE A 168 15.64 4.61 -9.18
C ILE A 168 16.44 3.30 -9.36
N ARG A 169 17.07 3.11 -10.52
CA ARG A 169 17.96 1.98 -10.79
C ARG A 169 19.13 1.90 -9.81
N ARG A 170 19.77 3.04 -9.50
CA ARG A 170 20.87 3.08 -8.52
C ARG A 170 20.38 2.78 -7.11
N VAL A 171 19.17 3.22 -6.79
CA VAL A 171 18.53 2.88 -5.50
C VAL A 171 18.29 1.37 -5.40
N ALA A 172 17.80 0.75 -6.47
CA ALA A 172 17.57 -0.70 -6.51
C ALA A 172 18.89 -1.49 -6.40
N GLU A 173 19.93 -1.11 -7.17
CA GLU A 173 21.29 -1.68 -7.09
C GLU A 173 21.86 -1.55 -5.67
N HIS A 174 21.71 -0.41 -5.03
CA HIS A 174 22.15 -0.21 -3.64
C HIS A 174 21.35 -1.08 -2.67
N SER A 175 20.03 -1.14 -2.84
CA SER A 175 19.13 -1.92 -1.99
C SER A 175 19.43 -3.42 -2.02
N SER A 176 19.86 -3.94 -3.17
CA SER A 176 20.21 -5.37 -3.33
C SER A 176 21.46 -5.81 -2.53
N ASN A 177 22.20 -4.87 -1.92
CA ASN A 177 23.32 -5.21 -1.04
C ASN A 177 22.88 -5.45 0.42
N PHE A 178 21.62 -5.18 0.76
CA PHE A 178 21.10 -5.35 2.13
C PHE A 178 20.34 -6.67 2.27
N LYS A 179 20.43 -7.30 3.44
CA LYS A 179 19.73 -8.58 3.69
C LYS A 179 18.21 -8.45 3.71
N LYS A 180 17.70 -7.37 4.28
CA LYS A 180 16.27 -7.09 4.48
C LYS A 180 15.98 -5.62 4.15
N PRO A 181 16.07 -5.18 2.88
CA PRO A 181 15.71 -3.81 2.53
C PRO A 181 14.19 -3.62 2.63
N LEU A 182 13.78 -2.47 3.19
CA LEU A 182 12.38 -2.03 3.28
C LEU A 182 12.19 -0.76 2.46
N ALA A 183 11.31 -0.82 1.47
CA ALA A 183 10.90 0.32 0.65
C ALA A 183 9.54 0.85 1.12
N LEU A 184 9.47 2.13 1.51
CA LEU A 184 8.23 2.82 1.88
C LEU A 184 7.75 3.66 0.70
N ILE A 185 6.53 3.39 0.22
CA ILE A 185 5.88 4.12 -0.86
C ILE A 185 4.55 4.64 -0.34
N GLY A 186 4.24 5.92 -0.57
CA GLY A 186 2.98 6.52 -0.13
C GLY A 186 1.78 5.92 -0.87
N GLY A 187 0.84 5.32 -0.13
CA GLY A 187 -0.42 4.78 -0.68
C GLY A 187 -1.56 5.79 -0.71
N PHE A 188 -1.28 7.09 -0.87
CA PHE A 188 -2.24 8.18 -0.76
C PHE A 188 -2.17 9.15 -1.96
N PRO A 189 -3.26 9.87 -2.26
CA PRO A 189 -3.36 10.67 -3.49
C PRO A 189 -2.62 12.02 -3.45
N ARG A 190 -2.46 12.62 -2.27
CA ARG A 190 -1.90 13.98 -2.13
C ARG A 190 -1.16 14.16 -0.82
N GLY A 191 -0.23 15.11 -0.80
CA GLY A 191 0.56 15.45 0.38
C GLY A 191 1.89 14.71 0.43
N HIS A 192 2.46 14.66 1.61
CA HIS A 192 3.77 14.07 1.89
C HIS A 192 3.66 13.13 3.09
N PHE A 193 4.65 12.31 3.31
CA PHE A 193 4.75 11.50 4.53
C PHE A 193 4.66 12.38 5.78
N THR A 194 4.03 11.83 6.81
CA THR A 194 4.07 12.43 8.16
C THR A 194 5.51 12.47 8.68
N GLU A 195 5.78 13.32 9.66
CA GLU A 195 7.11 13.38 10.28
C GLU A 195 7.50 12.05 10.94
N ASP A 196 6.51 11.33 11.50
CA ASP A 196 6.74 10.03 12.10
C ASP A 196 7.19 9.00 11.05
N THR A 197 6.58 8.97 9.87
CA THR A 197 7.02 8.11 8.77
C THR A 197 8.41 8.50 8.27
N LYS A 198 8.69 9.80 8.14
CA LYS A 198 10.01 10.30 7.70
C LYS A 198 11.14 9.89 8.66
N ARG A 199 10.89 9.94 9.98
CA ARG A 199 11.88 9.55 11.01
C ARG A 199 12.24 8.06 10.97
N LEU A 200 11.41 7.21 10.38
CA LEU A 200 11.68 5.77 10.25
C LEU A 200 12.58 5.45 9.05
N ALA A 201 12.70 6.36 8.10
CA ALA A 201 13.51 6.15 6.92
C ALA A 201 14.97 6.54 7.17
N ASP A 202 15.90 5.65 6.80
CA ASP A 202 17.33 5.98 6.76
C ASP A 202 17.65 6.96 5.63
N GLU A 203 16.89 6.84 4.53
CA GLU A 203 17.02 7.73 3.37
C GLU A 203 15.64 8.05 2.80
N ILE A 204 15.44 9.33 2.47
CA ILE A 204 14.26 9.79 1.73
C ILE A 204 14.75 10.20 0.34
N LEU A 205 14.22 9.56 -0.70
CA LEU A 205 14.73 9.60 -2.06
C LEU A 205 13.67 10.15 -3.03
N CYS A 206 14.12 11.08 -3.88
CA CYS A 206 13.34 11.65 -4.97
C CYS A 206 13.81 11.03 -6.29
N VAL A 207 12.95 10.22 -6.90
CA VAL A 207 13.29 9.47 -8.12
C VAL A 207 12.81 10.15 -9.42
N ASP A 208 12.06 11.23 -9.28
CA ASP A 208 11.65 12.10 -10.38
C ASP A 208 11.31 13.49 -9.83
N ARG A 209 11.51 14.55 -10.61
CA ARG A 209 11.13 15.92 -10.26
C ARG A 209 9.61 16.09 -10.19
N GLU A 210 8.87 15.29 -10.95
CA GLU A 210 7.42 15.26 -10.95
C GLU A 210 6.89 14.23 -9.94
N SER A 211 5.64 14.40 -9.50
CA SER A 211 4.99 13.43 -8.62
C SER A 211 4.56 12.22 -9.43
N LEU A 212 5.27 11.12 -9.27
CA LEU A 212 4.87 9.85 -9.88
C LEU A 212 3.82 9.15 -9.02
N ASP A 213 2.91 8.44 -9.68
CA ASP A 213 1.96 7.57 -9.02
C ASP A 213 2.66 6.38 -8.31
N ALA A 214 2.09 5.93 -7.19
CA ALA A 214 2.65 4.86 -6.38
C ALA A 214 2.96 3.58 -7.18
N TRP A 215 2.08 3.19 -8.10
CA TRP A 215 2.27 2.01 -8.95
C TRP A 215 3.42 2.17 -9.94
N VAL A 216 3.70 3.39 -10.41
CA VAL A 216 4.83 3.67 -11.29
C VAL A 216 6.14 3.53 -10.52
N VAL A 217 6.23 4.10 -9.31
CA VAL A 217 7.42 3.99 -8.46
C VAL A 217 7.64 2.53 -8.06
N ALA A 218 6.61 1.85 -7.58
CA ALA A 218 6.67 0.46 -7.16
C ALA A 218 7.10 -0.48 -8.30
N GLY A 219 6.44 -0.37 -9.47
CA GLY A 219 6.75 -1.22 -10.62
C GLY A 219 8.17 -1.02 -11.14
N ARG A 220 8.63 0.25 -11.25
CA ARG A 220 10.01 0.56 -11.68
C ARG A 220 11.04 0.05 -10.66
N PHE A 221 10.79 0.26 -9.37
CA PHE A 221 11.71 -0.17 -8.33
C PHE A 221 11.83 -1.69 -8.26
N VAL A 222 10.71 -2.43 -8.31
CA VAL A 222 10.70 -3.89 -8.34
C VAL A 222 11.43 -4.42 -9.56
N TYR A 223 11.18 -3.87 -10.76
CA TYR A 223 11.84 -4.27 -12.00
C TYR A 223 13.36 -4.06 -11.94
N ASP A 224 13.81 -2.88 -11.48
CA ASP A 224 15.25 -2.59 -11.35
C ASP A 224 15.91 -3.45 -10.27
N PHE A 225 15.16 -3.81 -9.19
CA PHE A 225 15.64 -4.72 -8.16
C PHE A 225 15.81 -6.15 -8.70
N GLU A 226 14.86 -6.65 -9.51
CA GLU A 226 14.99 -7.95 -10.24
C GLU A 226 16.27 -8.00 -11.07
N TRP A 227 16.56 -6.93 -11.79
CA TRP A 227 17.79 -6.78 -12.57
C TRP A 227 19.04 -6.82 -11.67
N SER A 228 18.99 -6.11 -10.55
CA SER A 228 20.15 -5.98 -9.64
C SER A 228 20.53 -7.32 -8.99
N ILE A 229 19.57 -8.20 -8.77
CA ILE A 229 19.81 -9.57 -8.22
C ILE A 229 20.00 -10.64 -9.30
N GLY A 230 20.00 -10.24 -10.57
CA GLY A 230 20.19 -11.18 -11.70
C GLY A 230 19.01 -12.14 -11.92
N LEU A 231 17.80 -11.80 -11.43
CA LEU A 231 16.66 -12.69 -11.45
C LEU A 231 16.23 -13.06 -12.87
N ALA A 232 16.12 -12.07 -13.76
CA ALA A 232 15.73 -12.29 -15.16
C ALA A 232 16.70 -13.25 -15.89
N GLN A 233 18.01 -13.05 -15.68
CA GLN A 233 19.04 -13.91 -16.27
C GLN A 233 18.96 -15.35 -15.74
N ASN A 234 18.68 -15.52 -14.45
CA ASN A 234 18.60 -16.84 -13.83
C ASN A 234 17.35 -17.62 -14.33
N ARG A 235 16.22 -16.94 -14.48
CA ARG A 235 14.97 -17.56 -14.97
C ARG A 235 14.99 -17.97 -16.44
N LEU A 236 15.81 -17.31 -17.26
CA LEU A 236 15.92 -17.57 -18.70
C LEU A 236 17.11 -18.48 -19.06
N LYS A 237 17.85 -19.01 -18.08
CA LYS A 237 18.88 -20.03 -18.34
C LYS A 237 18.20 -21.32 -18.83
N PRO A 238 18.67 -21.92 -19.92
CA PRO A 238 18.15 -23.22 -20.34
C PRO A 238 18.33 -24.23 -19.22
N GLU A 239 17.30 -25.02 -18.96
CA GLU A 239 17.42 -26.20 -18.09
C GLU A 239 18.49 -27.16 -18.68
N LYS A 240 19.45 -27.55 -17.85
CA LYS A 240 20.52 -28.47 -18.25
C LYS A 240 20.00 -29.88 -18.28
#